data_8b52e24d0cce4b1dcc471cd122b5a43d
#
_entry.id   8b52e24d0cce4b1dcc471cd122b5a43d
#
_cell.length_a   1.000
_cell.length_b   1.000
_cell.length_c   1.000
_cell.angle_alpha   90.00
_cell.angle_beta   90.00
_cell.angle_gamma   90.00
#
_symmetry.space_group_name_H-M   'P 1'
#
loop_
_entity.id
_entity.type
_entity.pdbx_description
1 polymer ?
#
loop_
_entity_poly.entity_id
_entity_poly.type
_entity_poly.pdbx_seq_one_letter_code
_entity_poly.pdbx_strand_id
1 'polypeptide(L)'
;MKTIQLGEKVVVSDPCYELPTWCQAVIENVLPGEYDCKVITKDMGMWGIRNTELIVTKSGLVPELLTWEETPFDIGVDSGQAGVFSFESYRNDNHIKEVQFINGKSPFDGGYVPKENEDGEGWYEKMCDLTLSTDESAGTYDQGVVTSSGIGDGSYVLYTASKEGKVVGFKVDFLLEDEEDEEDDWDDED
;
A
#
# COMPACT_ATOMS: atom_id res chain seq x y z
N MET A 1 -9.64 -6.19 12.36
CA MET A 1 -9.64 -5.96 10.90
C MET A 1 -9.98 -4.48 10.69
N LYS A 2 -9.21 -3.76 9.88
CA LYS A 2 -9.45 -2.34 9.60
C LYS A 2 -10.24 -2.24 8.30
N THR A 3 -11.14 -1.28 8.17
CA THR A 3 -11.94 -1.05 6.97
C THR A 3 -11.71 0.35 6.41
N ILE A 4 -11.87 0.48 5.10
CA ILE A 4 -11.79 1.74 4.36
C ILE A 4 -12.93 1.85 3.37
N GLN A 5 -13.21 3.05 2.89
CA GLN A 5 -14.19 3.31 1.83
C GLN A 5 -13.46 3.59 0.51
N LEU A 6 -13.70 2.79 -0.51
CA LEU A 6 -13.16 3.00 -1.84
C LEU A 6 -14.24 3.44 -2.83
N GLY A 7 -13.87 4.36 -3.73
CA GLY A 7 -14.68 4.77 -4.86
C GLY A 7 -14.55 3.84 -6.07
N GLU A 8 -15.11 4.24 -7.21
CA GLU A 8 -15.03 3.47 -8.47
C GLU A 8 -13.64 3.50 -9.13
N LYS A 9 -12.76 4.37 -8.66
CA LYS A 9 -11.40 4.55 -9.13
C LYS A 9 -10.43 4.56 -7.95
N VAL A 10 -9.36 3.79 -8.05
CA VAL A 10 -8.41 3.52 -6.97
C VAL A 10 -6.99 3.74 -7.46
N VAL A 11 -6.14 4.30 -6.61
CA VAL A 11 -4.69 4.42 -6.80
C VAL A 11 -4.00 3.39 -5.93
N VAL A 12 -3.08 2.63 -6.52
CA VAL A 12 -2.12 1.80 -5.77
C VAL A 12 -0.73 2.37 -6.03
N SER A 13 -0.06 2.78 -4.97
CA SER A 13 1.19 3.54 -5.10
C SER A 13 1.95 3.62 -3.78
N ASP A 14 3.26 3.91 -3.89
CA ASP A 14 3.96 4.62 -2.84
C ASP A 14 3.35 6.02 -2.68
N PRO A 15 2.97 6.43 -1.46
CA PRO A 15 2.34 7.72 -1.22
C PRO A 15 3.25 8.93 -1.48
N CYS A 16 4.57 8.74 -1.65
CA CYS A 16 5.49 9.83 -1.97
C CYS A 16 5.30 10.40 -3.39
N TYR A 17 4.72 9.61 -4.30
CA TYR A 17 4.57 10.02 -5.70
C TYR A 17 3.32 10.83 -5.97
N GLU A 18 3.47 11.86 -6.79
CA GLU A 18 2.34 12.59 -7.37
C GLU A 18 1.69 11.81 -8.52
N LEU A 19 0.46 12.16 -8.88
CA LEU A 19 -0.21 11.64 -10.08
C LEU A 19 0.05 12.55 -11.29
N PRO A 20 0.31 11.97 -12.47
CA PRO A 20 0.62 10.57 -12.73
C PRO A 20 2.12 10.29 -12.63
N THR A 21 2.49 9.14 -12.07
CA THR A 21 3.86 8.62 -12.10
C THR A 21 3.87 7.24 -12.75
N TRP A 22 4.91 6.90 -13.49
CA TRP A 22 4.97 5.68 -14.30
C TRP A 22 4.90 4.37 -13.49
N CYS A 23 5.30 4.41 -12.22
CA CYS A 23 5.34 3.27 -11.31
C CYS A 23 4.13 3.21 -10.35
N GLN A 24 3.00 3.74 -10.78
CA GLN A 24 1.73 3.69 -10.07
C GLN A 24 0.69 2.91 -10.86
N ALA A 25 -0.29 2.34 -10.18
CA ALA A 25 -1.48 1.80 -10.80
C ALA A 25 -2.69 2.66 -10.49
N VAL A 26 -3.42 3.03 -11.54
CA VAL A 26 -4.75 3.64 -11.42
C VAL A 26 -5.76 2.63 -11.95
N ILE A 27 -6.55 2.07 -11.06
CA ILE A 27 -7.51 1.00 -11.37
C ILE A 27 -8.91 1.59 -11.43
N GLU A 28 -9.58 1.37 -12.56
CA GLU A 28 -10.97 1.77 -12.79
C GLU A 28 -11.93 0.58 -12.66
N ASN A 29 -13.22 0.84 -12.71
CA ASN A 29 -14.28 -0.18 -12.54
C ASN A 29 -14.23 -0.93 -11.21
N VAL A 30 -13.78 -0.26 -10.16
CA VAL A 30 -13.81 -0.79 -8.80
C VAL A 30 -15.25 -0.79 -8.28
N LEU A 31 -15.66 -1.83 -7.58
CA LEU A 31 -16.97 -1.87 -6.91
C LEU A 31 -16.91 -0.96 -5.68
N PRO A 32 -17.62 0.18 -5.66
CA PRO A 32 -17.47 1.13 -4.56
C PRO A 32 -18.03 0.62 -3.23
N GLY A 33 -17.54 1.18 -2.13
CA GLY A 33 -18.01 0.94 -0.76
C GLY A 33 -16.93 0.43 0.17
N GLU A 34 -17.32 -0.30 1.22
CA GLU A 34 -16.43 -0.74 2.28
C GLU A 34 -15.54 -1.92 1.86
N TYR A 35 -14.26 -1.83 2.25
CA TYR A 35 -13.22 -2.83 2.02
C TYR A 35 -12.50 -3.17 3.32
N ASP A 36 -12.25 -4.46 3.51
CA ASP A 36 -11.44 -4.99 4.61
C ASP A 36 -9.96 -4.95 4.22
N CYS A 37 -9.11 -4.49 5.15
CA CYS A 37 -7.67 -4.40 4.97
C CYS A 37 -6.94 -5.42 5.84
N LYS A 38 -6.03 -6.16 5.26
CA LYS A 38 -5.20 -7.16 5.93
C LYS A 38 -3.74 -7.00 5.50
N VAL A 39 -2.83 -7.04 6.45
CA VAL A 39 -1.39 -7.09 6.20
C VAL A 39 -0.89 -8.46 6.64
N ILE A 40 -0.13 -9.11 5.77
CA ILE A 40 0.55 -10.38 6.08
C ILE A 40 1.98 -10.06 6.49
N THR A 41 2.42 -10.67 7.57
CA THR A 41 3.78 -10.52 8.07
C THR A 41 4.53 -11.83 8.00
N LYS A 42 5.84 -11.76 7.79
CA LYS A 42 6.74 -12.92 7.78
C LYS A 42 8.02 -12.58 8.54
N ASP A 43 8.58 -13.57 9.22
CA ASP A 43 9.92 -13.47 9.77
C ASP A 43 10.93 -13.67 8.63
N MET A 44 11.67 -12.61 8.32
CA MET A 44 12.66 -12.54 7.27
C MET A 44 14.10 -12.72 7.81
N GLY A 45 14.24 -13.44 8.92
CA GLY A 45 15.52 -13.74 9.54
C GLY A 45 16.24 -12.49 10.04
N MET A 46 17.39 -12.15 9.46
CA MET A 46 18.18 -10.98 9.87
C MET A 46 17.43 -9.64 9.69
N TRP A 47 16.42 -9.62 8.84
CA TRP A 47 15.59 -8.43 8.58
C TRP A 47 14.44 -8.29 9.59
N GLY A 48 14.23 -9.32 10.45
CA GLY A 48 13.13 -9.34 11.42
C GLY A 48 11.77 -9.57 10.76
N ILE A 49 10.70 -9.28 11.51
CA ILE A 49 9.33 -9.39 11.01
C ILE A 49 9.06 -8.25 10.03
N ARG A 50 8.60 -8.58 8.84
CA ARG A 50 8.29 -7.63 7.76
C ARG A 50 6.87 -7.83 7.24
N ASN A 51 6.27 -6.74 6.78
CA ASN A 51 5.00 -6.78 6.07
C ASN A 51 5.26 -7.27 4.65
N THR A 52 4.79 -8.46 4.32
CA THR A 52 5.10 -9.12 3.04
C THR A 52 3.97 -9.03 2.02
N GLU A 53 2.75 -8.77 2.47
CA GLU A 53 1.61 -8.56 1.56
C GLU A 53 0.64 -7.53 2.16
N LEU A 54 0.07 -6.70 1.29
CA LEU A 54 -1.12 -5.90 1.58
C LEU A 54 -2.29 -6.47 0.79
N ILE A 55 -3.35 -6.87 1.48
CA ILE A 55 -4.58 -7.41 0.88
C ILE A 55 -5.75 -6.50 1.25
N VAL A 56 -6.46 -6.01 0.24
CA VAL A 56 -7.63 -5.15 0.38
C VAL A 56 -8.77 -5.77 -0.41
N THR A 57 -9.83 -6.20 0.27
CA THR A 57 -10.95 -6.89 -0.38
C THR A 57 -12.29 -6.28 0.00
N LYS A 58 -13.24 -6.28 -0.93
CA LYS A 58 -14.61 -5.86 -0.67
C LYS A 58 -15.15 -6.57 0.58
N SER A 59 -15.66 -5.81 1.54
CA SER A 59 -16.13 -6.35 2.82
C SER A 59 -17.15 -7.47 2.61
N GLY A 60 -16.95 -8.55 3.37
CA GLY A 60 -17.76 -9.77 3.25
C GLY A 60 -17.23 -10.79 2.22
N LEU A 61 -16.17 -10.47 1.47
CA LEU A 61 -15.48 -11.46 0.64
C LEU A 61 -14.30 -12.07 1.40
N VAL A 62 -14.03 -13.33 1.10
CA VAL A 62 -12.91 -14.08 1.69
C VAL A 62 -11.75 -14.08 0.68
N PRO A 63 -10.61 -13.47 1.01
CA PRO A 63 -9.49 -13.32 0.06
C PRO A 63 -9.00 -14.64 -0.53
N GLU A 64 -8.99 -15.70 0.26
CA GLU A 64 -8.53 -17.04 -0.12
C GLU A 64 -9.45 -17.73 -1.14
N LEU A 65 -10.68 -17.23 -1.32
CA LEU A 65 -11.65 -17.72 -2.30
C LEU A 65 -11.70 -16.90 -3.58
N LEU A 66 -10.92 -15.82 -3.66
CA LEU A 66 -10.84 -14.96 -4.85
C LEU A 66 -9.80 -15.52 -5.83
N THR A 67 -10.08 -15.33 -7.12
CA THR A 67 -9.07 -15.53 -8.17
C THR A 67 -8.31 -14.23 -8.36
N TRP A 68 -7.02 -14.28 -8.07
CA TRP A 68 -6.11 -13.16 -8.21
C TRP A 68 -5.43 -13.19 -9.57
N GLU A 69 -5.46 -12.08 -10.27
CA GLU A 69 -4.81 -11.91 -11.57
C GLU A 69 -3.74 -10.82 -11.44
N GLU A 70 -2.54 -11.14 -11.90
CA GLU A 70 -1.45 -10.18 -11.98
C GLU A 70 -1.81 -9.06 -12.94
N THR A 71 -1.53 -7.82 -12.53
CA THR A 71 -1.75 -6.67 -13.40
C THR A 71 -0.47 -6.35 -14.19
N PRO A 72 -0.58 -5.60 -15.29
CA PRO A 72 0.60 -5.14 -16.02
C PRO A 72 1.33 -3.97 -15.34
N PHE A 73 1.00 -3.66 -14.08
CA PHE A 73 1.55 -2.53 -13.34
C PHE A 73 2.51 -3.02 -12.26
N ASP A 74 3.72 -2.48 -12.28
CA ASP A 74 4.66 -2.59 -11.18
C ASP A 74 4.50 -1.39 -10.25
N ILE A 75 4.43 -1.65 -8.96
CA ILE A 75 4.33 -0.61 -7.94
C ILE A 75 5.73 -0.28 -7.45
N GLY A 76 6.26 0.85 -7.93
CA GLY A 76 7.55 1.35 -7.47
C GLY A 76 7.45 1.95 -6.08
N VAL A 77 8.45 1.68 -5.26
CA VAL A 77 8.53 2.16 -3.88
C VAL A 77 9.90 2.79 -3.64
N ASP A 78 9.90 4.06 -3.21
CA ASP A 78 11.09 4.84 -2.84
C ASP A 78 11.03 5.34 -1.39
N SER A 79 9.86 5.30 -0.74
CA SER A 79 9.70 5.73 0.65
C SER A 79 9.56 4.59 1.65
N GLY A 80 9.77 3.34 1.19
CA GLY A 80 9.63 2.14 2.02
C GLY A 80 8.18 1.83 2.39
N GLN A 81 7.20 2.38 1.67
CA GLN A 81 5.79 2.16 1.94
C GLN A 81 4.96 2.14 0.65
N ALA A 82 3.86 1.42 0.68
CA ALA A 82 2.87 1.40 -0.39
C ALA A 82 1.46 1.29 0.17
N GLY A 83 0.47 1.67 -0.63
CA GLY A 83 -0.91 1.65 -0.19
C GLY A 83 -1.94 1.57 -1.31
N VAL A 84 -3.19 1.43 -0.88
CA VAL A 84 -4.39 1.41 -1.72
C VAL A 84 -5.29 2.56 -1.29
N PHE A 85 -5.63 3.45 -2.21
CA PHE A 85 -6.30 4.71 -1.91
C PHE A 85 -7.44 4.98 -2.88
N SER A 86 -8.55 5.52 -2.39
CA SER A 86 -9.55 6.10 -3.28
C SER A 86 -8.94 7.24 -4.08
N PHE A 87 -9.15 7.28 -5.39
CA PHE A 87 -8.54 8.26 -6.29
C PHE A 87 -8.79 9.71 -5.86
N GLU A 88 -10.00 10.00 -5.38
CA GLU A 88 -10.39 11.35 -4.95
C GLU A 88 -9.68 11.82 -3.69
N SER A 89 -9.23 10.88 -2.85
CA SER A 89 -8.54 11.18 -1.60
C SER A 89 -7.02 11.15 -1.70
N TYR A 90 -6.49 10.59 -2.79
CA TYR A 90 -5.05 10.46 -2.97
C TYR A 90 -4.36 11.82 -3.05
N ARG A 91 -3.40 12.06 -2.15
CA ARG A 91 -2.68 13.33 -1.97
C ARG A 91 -3.60 14.56 -1.82
N ASN A 92 -4.74 14.35 -1.19
CA ASN A 92 -5.72 15.42 -0.95
C ASN A 92 -5.79 15.79 0.53
N ASP A 93 -5.17 16.89 0.90
CA ASP A 93 -5.08 17.39 2.28
C ASP A 93 -6.44 17.68 2.92
N ASN A 94 -7.51 17.88 2.12
CA ASN A 94 -8.85 18.07 2.65
C ASN A 94 -9.43 16.81 3.27
N HIS A 95 -8.96 15.61 2.90
CA HIS A 95 -9.44 14.34 3.40
C HIS A 95 -8.78 13.89 4.72
N ILE A 96 -7.79 14.62 5.24
CA ILE A 96 -7.05 14.25 6.46
C ILE A 96 -7.28 15.20 7.64
N LYS A 97 -8.18 16.18 7.50
CA LYS A 97 -8.42 17.23 8.52
C LYS A 97 -8.92 16.73 9.87
N GLU A 98 -9.50 15.53 9.92
CA GLU A 98 -10.09 14.96 11.12
C GLU A 98 -9.27 13.81 11.74
N VAL A 99 -8.05 13.62 11.29
CA VAL A 99 -7.24 12.51 11.79
C VAL A 99 -6.76 12.79 13.21
N GLN A 100 -7.22 11.96 14.14
CA GLN A 100 -6.71 11.96 15.51
C GLN A 100 -5.53 11.00 15.62
N PHE A 101 -4.38 11.51 16.06
CA PHE A 101 -3.24 10.67 16.43
C PHE A 101 -3.61 9.84 17.67
N ILE A 102 -3.15 8.58 17.71
CA ILE A 102 -3.15 7.79 18.94
C ILE A 102 -2.24 8.54 19.91
N ASN A 103 -2.77 9.01 21.04
CA ASN A 103 -2.12 9.86 22.03
C ASN A 103 -1.93 11.34 21.67
N GLY A 104 -2.52 11.86 20.61
CA GLY A 104 -2.52 13.30 20.29
C GLY A 104 -1.16 13.91 19.97
N LYS A 105 -0.15 13.10 19.61
CA LYS A 105 1.20 13.56 19.25
C LYS A 105 1.69 12.85 18.00
N SER A 106 2.32 13.63 17.10
CA SER A 106 3.13 13.07 16.02
C SER A 106 4.39 12.41 16.61
N PRO A 107 4.90 11.31 16.02
CA PRO A 107 6.18 10.74 16.42
C PRO A 107 7.35 11.71 16.22
N PHE A 108 7.19 12.77 15.46
CA PHE A 108 8.18 13.82 15.21
C PHE A 108 8.10 15.02 16.17
N ASP A 109 7.54 14.83 17.34
CA ASP A 109 7.67 15.74 18.51
C ASP A 109 7.17 17.18 18.34
N GLY A 110 5.97 17.38 17.86
CA GLY A 110 5.48 18.75 17.76
C GLY A 110 3.99 18.93 17.52
N GLY A 111 3.22 17.88 17.48
CA GLY A 111 1.82 17.96 17.06
C GLY A 111 1.75 18.40 15.60
N TYR A 112 1.37 17.52 14.76
CA TYR A 112 1.18 17.79 13.33
C TYR A 112 0.12 18.87 13.14
N VAL A 113 0.52 19.98 12.55
CA VAL A 113 -0.39 20.97 11.99
C VAL A 113 -0.31 20.80 10.47
N PRO A 114 -1.39 20.35 9.79
CA PRO A 114 -1.39 20.32 8.33
C PRO A 114 -0.96 21.69 7.80
N LYS A 115 0.10 21.72 6.99
CA LYS A 115 0.43 22.95 6.27
C LYS A 115 -0.73 23.21 5.31
N GLU A 116 -1.43 24.32 5.52
CA GLU A 116 -2.38 24.81 4.54
C GLU A 116 -1.59 25.18 3.30
N ASN A 117 -1.82 24.48 2.17
CA ASN A 117 -1.43 24.88 0.82
C ASN A 117 -0.16 24.31 0.17
N GLU A 118 0.36 23.18 0.56
CA GLU A 118 1.30 22.47 -0.30
C GLU A 118 0.67 21.16 -0.79
N ASP A 119 0.64 20.97 -2.11
CA ASP A 119 -0.13 19.94 -2.84
C ASP A 119 0.08 18.50 -2.33
N GLY A 120 -0.64 18.10 -1.29
CA GLY A 120 -0.62 16.75 -0.73
C GLY A 120 0.54 16.46 0.22
N GLU A 121 1.35 17.43 0.62
CA GLU A 121 2.43 17.19 1.59
C GLU A 121 1.89 16.78 2.96
N GLY A 122 0.84 17.44 3.44
CA GLY A 122 0.20 17.09 4.69
C GLY A 122 -0.44 15.71 4.67
N TRP A 123 -1.01 15.31 3.54
CA TRP A 123 -1.52 13.97 3.34
C TRP A 123 -0.38 12.94 3.37
N TYR A 124 0.76 13.21 2.70
CA TYR A 124 1.93 12.33 2.69
C TYR A 124 2.54 12.15 4.08
N GLU A 125 2.71 13.23 4.84
CA GLU A 125 3.19 13.15 6.23
C GLU A 125 2.29 12.23 7.08
N LYS A 126 0.97 12.28 6.83
CA LYS A 126 0.04 11.38 7.51
C LYS A 126 0.25 9.92 7.14
N MET A 127 0.56 9.62 5.90
CA MET A 127 0.90 8.24 5.48
C MET A 127 2.16 7.75 6.20
N CYS A 128 3.17 8.62 6.32
CA CYS A 128 4.37 8.33 7.11
C CYS A 128 4.04 8.06 8.58
N ASP A 129 3.19 8.87 9.20
CA ASP A 129 2.76 8.66 10.59
C ASP A 129 2.08 7.30 10.78
N LEU A 130 1.22 6.89 9.85
CA LEU A 130 0.51 5.61 9.94
C LEU A 130 1.45 4.40 9.86
N THR A 131 2.56 4.51 9.17
CA THR A 131 3.55 3.43 9.07
C THR A 131 4.59 3.46 10.20
N LEU A 132 4.98 4.64 10.68
CA LEU A 132 6.02 4.81 11.69
C LEU A 132 5.51 4.76 13.13
N SER A 133 4.25 5.15 13.38
CA SER A 133 3.70 5.25 14.74
C SER A 133 2.85 4.05 15.18
N THR A 134 2.76 3.01 14.38
CA THR A 134 2.04 1.78 14.71
C THR A 134 2.97 0.59 14.81
N ASP A 135 2.71 -0.32 15.75
CA ASP A 135 3.51 -1.55 15.92
C ASP A 135 3.44 -2.45 14.67
N GLU A 136 2.33 -2.34 13.91
CA GLU A 136 2.09 -3.11 12.69
C GLU A 136 2.78 -2.50 11.46
N SER A 137 3.36 -1.29 11.60
CA SER A 137 3.91 -0.51 10.49
C SER A 137 2.92 -0.36 9.32
N ALA A 138 1.65 -0.20 9.67
CA ALA A 138 0.54 -0.06 8.75
C ALA A 138 -0.62 0.70 9.39
N GLY A 139 -1.38 1.41 8.61
CA GLY A 139 -2.54 2.13 9.10
C GLY A 139 -3.56 2.47 8.03
N THR A 140 -4.74 2.87 8.48
CA THR A 140 -5.83 3.28 7.59
C THR A 140 -6.29 4.68 7.94
N TYR A 141 -6.80 5.37 6.95
CA TYR A 141 -7.72 6.48 7.11
C TYR A 141 -9.01 6.15 6.37
N ASP A 142 -9.99 7.03 6.40
CA ASP A 142 -11.33 6.74 5.84
C ASP A 142 -11.31 6.15 4.44
N GLN A 143 -10.45 6.64 3.55
CA GLN A 143 -10.44 6.30 2.13
C GLN A 143 -9.13 5.66 1.65
N GLY A 144 -8.36 5.09 2.55
CA GLY A 144 -7.12 4.43 2.16
C GLY A 144 -6.41 3.67 3.26
N VAL A 145 -5.49 2.83 2.84
CA VAL A 145 -4.58 2.05 3.69
C VAL A 145 -3.16 2.19 3.18
N VAL A 146 -2.22 2.28 4.10
CA VAL A 146 -0.78 2.31 3.82
C VAL A 146 -0.06 1.32 4.74
N THR A 147 1.00 0.71 4.24
CA THR A 147 1.86 -0.21 4.98
C THR A 147 3.32 -0.05 4.58
N SER A 148 4.23 -0.39 5.46
CA SER A 148 5.63 -0.57 5.06
C SER A 148 5.74 -1.71 4.04
N SER A 149 6.71 -1.60 3.12
CA SER A 149 6.88 -2.48 1.98
C SER A 149 8.02 -3.48 2.17
N GLY A 150 7.76 -4.61 2.81
CA GLY A 150 8.73 -5.71 2.93
C GLY A 150 10.08 -5.26 3.46
N ILE A 151 11.11 -5.36 2.62
CA ILE A 151 12.48 -4.95 2.94
C ILE A 151 12.80 -3.50 2.54
N GLY A 152 11.87 -2.75 1.99
CA GLY A 152 12.01 -1.33 1.68
C GLY A 152 11.72 -0.97 0.23
N ASP A 153 12.61 -0.20 -0.37
CA ASP A 153 12.47 0.29 -1.75
C ASP A 153 12.57 -0.85 -2.76
N GLY A 154 11.82 -0.73 -3.85
CA GLY A 154 11.80 -1.75 -4.89
C GLY A 154 10.63 -1.62 -5.85
N SER A 155 10.46 -2.65 -6.68
CA SER A 155 9.31 -2.79 -7.59
C SER A 155 8.53 -4.03 -7.19
N TYR A 156 7.24 -3.87 -6.97
CA TYR A 156 6.38 -4.89 -6.37
C TYR A 156 5.19 -5.22 -7.24
N VAL A 157 4.78 -6.47 -7.23
CA VAL A 157 3.70 -6.95 -8.08
C VAL A 157 2.34 -6.61 -7.48
N LEU A 158 1.46 -6.08 -8.32
CA LEU A 158 0.06 -5.82 -7.99
C LEU A 158 -0.83 -6.88 -8.63
N TYR A 159 -1.66 -7.52 -7.82
CA TYR A 159 -2.75 -8.39 -8.25
C TYR A 159 -4.10 -7.73 -7.98
N THR A 160 -5.06 -8.01 -8.86
CA THR A 160 -6.47 -7.64 -8.65
C THR A 160 -7.35 -8.89 -8.68
N ALA A 161 -8.49 -8.80 -8.03
CA ALA A 161 -9.55 -9.79 -8.13
C ALA A 161 -10.84 -9.12 -8.59
N SER A 162 -11.55 -9.76 -9.51
CA SER A 162 -12.78 -9.23 -10.08
C SER A 162 -13.96 -10.16 -9.85
N LYS A 163 -15.15 -9.57 -9.71
CA LYS A 163 -16.42 -10.28 -9.63
C LYS A 163 -17.48 -9.51 -10.43
N GLU A 164 -18.17 -10.22 -11.33
CA GLU A 164 -19.21 -9.63 -12.17
C GLU A 164 -18.74 -8.37 -12.96
N GLY A 165 -17.47 -8.40 -13.44
CA GLY A 165 -16.87 -7.32 -14.22
C GLY A 165 -16.42 -6.10 -13.41
N LYS A 166 -16.48 -6.15 -12.07
CA LYS A 166 -15.99 -5.11 -11.16
C LYS A 166 -14.80 -5.62 -10.36
N VAL A 167 -13.79 -4.76 -10.18
CA VAL A 167 -12.67 -5.06 -9.27
C VAL A 167 -13.18 -5.03 -7.84
N VAL A 168 -12.90 -6.09 -7.10
CA VAL A 168 -13.34 -6.31 -5.70
C VAL A 168 -12.18 -6.59 -4.75
N GLY A 169 -10.96 -6.64 -5.26
CA GLY A 169 -9.79 -6.89 -4.43
C GLY A 169 -8.49 -6.39 -5.06
N PHE A 170 -7.57 -6.03 -4.18
CA PHE A 170 -6.20 -5.60 -4.48
C PHE A 170 -5.25 -6.36 -3.57
N LYS A 171 -4.16 -6.86 -4.12
CA LYS A 171 -3.07 -7.47 -3.36
C LYS A 171 -1.74 -6.96 -3.90
N VAL A 172 -0.94 -6.35 -3.04
CA VAL A 172 0.46 -6.00 -3.33
C VAL A 172 1.33 -7.00 -2.63
N ASP A 173 2.18 -7.69 -3.38
CA ASP A 173 3.16 -8.64 -2.87
C ASP A 173 4.52 -7.93 -2.75
N PHE A 174 5.03 -7.84 -1.52
CA PHE A 174 6.32 -7.19 -1.21
C PHE A 174 7.47 -8.19 -1.11
N LEU A 175 7.24 -9.46 -1.42
CA LEU A 175 8.33 -10.39 -1.62
C LEU A 175 8.87 -10.19 -3.04
N LEU A 176 10.13 -9.79 -3.14
CA LEU A 176 10.83 -9.85 -4.41
C LEU A 176 10.92 -11.34 -4.77
N GLU A 177 10.60 -11.69 -6.01
CA GLU A 177 10.93 -13.01 -6.51
C GLU A 177 12.45 -13.16 -6.35
N ASP A 178 12.89 -14.18 -5.60
CA ASP A 178 14.29 -14.55 -5.57
C ASP A 178 14.65 -14.81 -7.04
N GLU A 179 15.51 -13.98 -7.62
CA GLU A 179 16.20 -14.34 -8.86
C GLU A 179 16.83 -15.70 -8.56
N GLU A 180 16.29 -16.75 -9.17
CA GLU A 180 16.90 -18.08 -9.06
C GLU A 180 18.36 -17.86 -9.45
N ASP A 181 19.28 -18.05 -8.49
CA ASP A 181 20.71 -18.02 -8.74
C ASP A 181 20.94 -18.95 -9.93
N GLU A 182 21.07 -18.37 -11.13
CA GLU A 182 21.70 -19.09 -12.24
C GLU A 182 23.11 -19.39 -11.73
N GLU A 183 23.29 -20.57 -11.16
CA GLU A 183 24.63 -21.12 -10.90
C GLU A 183 25.37 -21.06 -12.22
N ASP A 184 26.16 -20.02 -12.41
CA ASP A 184 27.18 -19.95 -13.46
C ASP A 184 28.13 -21.13 -13.24
N ASP A 185 27.81 -22.22 -13.91
CA ASP A 185 28.66 -23.40 -14.05
C ASP A 185 29.90 -22.99 -14.91
N TRP A 186 30.83 -22.34 -14.22
CA TRP A 186 32.15 -22.10 -14.82
C TRP A 186 32.87 -23.44 -14.88
N ASP A 187 32.62 -24.18 -15.98
CA ASP A 187 33.47 -25.28 -16.36
C ASP A 187 34.90 -24.74 -16.66
N ASP A 188 35.78 -24.87 -15.65
CA ASP A 188 37.23 -24.78 -15.86
C ASP A 188 37.64 -25.96 -16.76
N GLU A 189 37.70 -25.73 -18.06
CA GLU A 189 38.44 -26.61 -18.94
C GLU A 189 39.92 -26.20 -18.95
N ASP A 190 40.76 -27.07 -18.37
CA ASP A 190 42.22 -27.12 -18.52
C ASP A 190 42.68 -27.38 -19.97
#